data_5226a822dbfdf98b1477a5cfd1ea5504
#
_entry.id   5226a822dbfdf98b1477a5cfd1ea5504
#
_cell.length_a   1.000
_cell.length_b   1.000
_cell.length_c   1.000
_cell.angle_alpha   90.00
_cell.angle_beta   90.00
_cell.angle_gamma   90.00
#
_symmetry.space_group_name_H-M   'P 1'
#
loop_
_entity.id
_entity.type
_entity.pdbx_description
1 polymer ?
#
loop_
_entity_poly.entity_id
_entity_poly.type
_entity_poly.pdbx_seq_one_letter_code
_entity_poly.pdbx_strand_id
1 'polypeptide(L)'
;MLTPAAIEHFKKYSPIGCRDFYTRDLLQKKGVDAYYSGCMTLTLGETYKRNNVTDDIYFIDVMYDSKTLPELIRQPLRFGKRILNGRAFEFTHRKKILNQYFDAELLEQAKFETQIIPYIDAKEGFKLADDFLQRLANARLVVTSRIHTALPCLAMGTPVIFVNGGFKNKVDNCRFDGLFDFFNRIDVDDKAESTTNFEYSGEKIGLRTVIK
;
A
#
# COMPACT_ATOMS: atom_id res chain seq x y z
N MET A 1 10.68 -19.68 7.49
CA MET A 1 10.28 -21.04 7.99
C MET A 1 10.31 -20.98 9.51
N LEU A 2 9.23 -21.40 10.22
CA LEU A 2 9.22 -21.46 11.67
C LEU A 2 10.06 -22.65 12.16
N THR A 3 11.12 -22.39 12.91
CA THR A 3 11.95 -23.43 13.53
C THR A 3 11.30 -23.95 14.81
N PRO A 4 11.62 -25.18 15.30
CA PRO A 4 11.14 -25.67 16.58
C PRO A 4 11.44 -24.69 17.74
N ALA A 5 12.63 -24.12 17.78
CA ALA A 5 13.02 -23.14 18.80
C ALA A 5 12.15 -21.87 18.76
N ALA A 6 11.79 -21.38 17.55
CA ALA A 6 10.88 -20.24 17.42
C ALA A 6 9.47 -20.58 17.92
N ILE A 7 8.98 -21.79 17.65
CA ILE A 7 7.66 -22.24 18.14
C ILE A 7 7.64 -22.30 19.66
N GLU A 8 8.66 -22.86 20.32
CA GLU A 8 8.75 -22.91 21.77
C GLU A 8 8.87 -21.50 22.38
N HIS A 9 9.58 -20.60 21.71
CA HIS A 9 9.64 -19.21 22.12
C HIS A 9 8.24 -18.55 22.08
N PHE A 10 7.49 -18.72 20.98
CA PHE A 10 6.14 -18.16 20.85
C PHE A 10 5.17 -18.77 21.89
N LYS A 11 5.25 -20.08 22.14
CA LYS A 11 4.44 -20.72 23.19
C LYS A 11 4.70 -20.12 24.57
N LYS A 12 5.98 -19.85 24.88
CA LYS A 12 6.36 -19.26 26.16
C LYS A 12 5.76 -17.85 26.37
N TYR A 13 5.60 -17.08 25.28
CA TYR A 13 5.13 -15.69 25.34
C TYR A 13 3.71 -15.53 24.79
N SER A 14 2.96 -16.61 24.66
CA SER A 14 1.55 -16.58 24.26
C SER A 14 0.69 -15.84 25.29
N PRO A 15 -0.43 -15.19 24.85
CA PRO A 15 -0.98 -15.18 23.48
C PRO A 15 -0.22 -14.23 22.53
N ILE A 16 -0.07 -14.63 21.26
CA ILE A 16 0.66 -13.85 20.24
C ILE A 16 -0.31 -13.08 19.36
N GLY A 17 -0.19 -11.75 19.34
CA GLY A 17 -0.91 -10.89 18.41
C GLY A 17 -0.33 -10.97 16.99
N CYS A 18 -1.18 -11.28 16.01
CA CYS A 18 -0.80 -11.43 14.62
C CYS A 18 -1.42 -10.31 13.77
N ARG A 19 -0.61 -9.75 12.88
CA ARG A 19 -1.03 -8.67 11.99
C ARG A 19 -2.02 -9.12 10.91
N ASP A 20 -1.94 -10.38 10.46
CA ASP A 20 -2.73 -10.98 9.40
C ASP A 20 -3.23 -12.36 9.81
N PHE A 21 -4.32 -12.80 9.19
CA PHE A 21 -4.93 -14.10 9.49
C PHE A 21 -4.03 -15.27 9.11
N TYR A 22 -3.26 -15.15 8.03
CA TYR A 22 -2.33 -16.19 7.62
C TYR A 22 -1.29 -16.49 8.72
N THR A 23 -0.70 -15.45 9.31
CA THR A 23 0.27 -15.61 10.41
C THR A 23 -0.38 -16.22 11.65
N ARG A 24 -1.58 -15.76 12.03
CA ARG A 24 -2.36 -16.34 13.14
C ARG A 24 -2.60 -17.83 12.92
N ASP A 25 -3.15 -18.20 11.78
CA ASP A 25 -3.51 -19.59 11.47
C ASP A 25 -2.27 -20.50 11.40
N LEU A 26 -1.15 -19.96 10.87
CA LEU A 26 0.11 -20.67 10.85
C LEU A 26 0.64 -20.99 12.26
N LEU A 27 0.55 -20.03 13.21
CA LEU A 27 0.96 -20.21 14.60
C LEU A 27 0.02 -21.15 15.33
N GLN A 28 -1.29 -21.00 15.17
CA GLN A 28 -2.30 -21.89 15.78
C GLN A 28 -2.15 -23.35 15.32
N LYS A 29 -1.85 -23.59 14.03
CA LYS A 29 -1.54 -24.94 13.50
C LYS A 29 -0.27 -25.56 14.12
N LYS A 30 0.57 -24.76 14.76
CA LYS A 30 1.78 -25.21 15.49
C LYS A 30 1.56 -25.30 17.01
N GLY A 31 0.33 -25.14 17.45
CA GLY A 31 -0.04 -25.21 18.87
C GLY A 31 0.40 -24.00 19.70
N VAL A 32 0.54 -22.85 19.04
CA VAL A 32 0.77 -21.55 19.68
C VAL A 32 -0.57 -20.85 19.85
N ASP A 33 -0.89 -20.36 21.04
CA ASP A 33 -2.01 -19.48 21.25
C ASP A 33 -1.76 -18.13 20.57
N ALA A 34 -2.56 -17.82 19.54
CA ALA A 34 -2.39 -16.65 18.72
C ALA A 34 -3.77 -16.06 18.31
N TYR A 35 -3.83 -14.74 18.22
CA TYR A 35 -5.03 -14.01 17.85
C TYR A 35 -4.73 -12.95 16.78
N TYR A 36 -5.77 -12.50 16.08
CA TYR A 36 -5.64 -11.38 15.14
C TYR A 36 -5.65 -10.06 15.91
N SER A 37 -4.56 -9.32 15.87
CA SER A 37 -4.41 -8.01 16.52
C SER A 37 -4.53 -6.82 15.54
N GLY A 38 -4.48 -7.08 14.24
CA GLY A 38 -4.24 -6.04 13.25
C GLY A 38 -2.81 -5.52 13.26
N CYS A 39 -2.56 -4.54 12.41
CA CYS A 39 -1.25 -3.92 12.32
C CYS A 39 -1.08 -2.81 13.37
N MET A 40 0.07 -2.76 14.03
CA MET A 40 0.38 -1.73 15.01
C MET A 40 0.30 -0.30 14.43
N THR A 41 0.50 -0.12 13.13
CA THR A 41 0.35 1.21 12.48
C THR A 41 -1.08 1.77 12.57
N LEU A 42 -2.07 0.95 12.90
CA LEU A 42 -3.44 1.41 13.18
C LEU A 42 -3.56 2.21 14.49
N THR A 43 -2.55 2.19 15.35
CA THR A 43 -2.53 3.03 16.56
C THR A 43 -1.99 4.45 16.31
N LEU A 44 -1.43 4.72 15.13
CA LEU A 44 -0.83 6.02 14.81
C LEU A 44 -1.84 7.19 14.84
N GLY A 45 -3.14 6.90 14.69
CA GLY A 45 -4.19 7.89 14.87
C GLY A 45 -4.27 8.48 16.28
N GLU A 46 -3.69 7.83 17.30
CA GLU A 46 -3.58 8.40 18.63
C GLU A 46 -2.57 9.56 18.69
N THR A 47 -1.49 9.46 17.94
CA THR A 47 -0.41 10.44 17.90
C THR A 47 -0.63 11.52 16.81
N TYR A 48 -0.99 11.09 15.61
CA TYR A 48 -1.14 11.99 14.47
C TYR A 48 -2.62 12.30 14.23
N LYS A 49 -3.00 13.53 14.49
CA LYS A 49 -4.40 13.98 14.37
C LYS A 49 -4.62 14.75 13.07
N ARG A 50 -5.76 14.52 12.45
CA ARG A 50 -6.23 15.22 11.25
C ARG A 50 -6.85 16.56 11.63
N ASN A 51 -6.02 17.56 11.97
CA ASN A 51 -6.49 18.84 12.49
C ASN A 51 -6.45 19.98 11.45
N ASN A 52 -5.52 19.92 10.49
CA ASN A 52 -5.25 20.99 9.52
C ASN A 52 -5.30 20.41 8.10
N VAL A 53 -6.50 20.04 7.66
CA VAL A 53 -6.70 19.44 6.33
C VAL A 53 -6.27 20.41 5.25
N THR A 54 -5.36 19.95 4.39
CA THR A 54 -4.88 20.64 3.19
C THR A 54 -5.60 20.13 1.94
N ASP A 55 -5.44 20.83 0.84
CA ASP A 55 -5.91 20.35 -0.47
C ASP A 55 -4.95 19.36 -1.13
N ASP A 56 -3.89 18.95 -0.43
CA ASP A 56 -2.88 18.05 -0.95
C ASP A 56 -3.42 16.66 -1.25
N ILE A 57 -3.09 16.17 -2.44
CA ILE A 57 -3.39 14.82 -2.91
C ILE A 57 -2.08 14.11 -3.17
N TYR A 58 -1.87 12.97 -2.52
CA TYR A 58 -0.65 12.20 -2.64
C TYR A 58 -0.88 10.87 -3.37
N PHE A 59 -0.06 10.59 -4.38
CA PHE A 59 0.06 9.29 -5.03
C PHE A 59 1.40 8.68 -4.63
N ILE A 60 1.35 7.72 -3.69
CA ILE A 60 2.56 7.17 -3.07
C ILE A 60 2.78 5.75 -3.53
N ASP A 61 3.85 5.53 -4.28
CA ASP A 61 4.27 4.22 -4.78
C ASP A 61 3.12 3.41 -5.41
N VAL A 62 2.19 4.05 -6.11
CA VAL A 62 1.07 3.36 -6.78
C VAL A 62 1.62 2.40 -7.83
N MET A 63 1.27 1.11 -7.71
CA MET A 63 1.77 0.02 -8.57
C MET A 63 3.31 0.04 -8.73
N TYR A 64 4.02 0.16 -7.61
CA TYR A 64 5.48 0.41 -7.54
C TYR A 64 6.35 -0.66 -8.23
N ASP A 65 5.84 -1.86 -8.41
CA ASP A 65 6.52 -2.93 -9.16
C ASP A 65 6.38 -2.76 -10.68
N SER A 66 5.48 -1.90 -11.14
CA SER A 66 5.32 -1.53 -12.55
C SER A 66 6.36 -0.48 -12.90
N LYS A 67 7.47 -0.92 -13.51
CA LYS A 67 8.56 -0.04 -13.94
C LYS A 67 8.09 0.99 -14.96
N THR A 68 8.55 2.22 -14.82
CA THR A 68 8.34 3.27 -15.84
C THR A 68 9.26 3.04 -17.06
N LEU A 69 8.89 3.60 -18.21
CA LEU A 69 9.70 3.48 -19.42
C LEU A 69 11.15 3.99 -19.25
N PRO A 70 11.40 5.15 -18.62
CA PRO A 70 12.77 5.60 -18.35
C PRO A 70 13.60 4.64 -17.48
N GLU A 71 12.96 3.99 -16.47
CA GLU A 71 13.64 2.99 -15.64
C GLU A 71 13.96 1.72 -16.41
N LEU A 72 13.13 1.33 -17.37
CA LEU A 72 13.37 0.18 -18.24
C LEU A 72 14.52 0.44 -19.21
N ILE A 73 14.56 1.63 -19.82
CA ILE A 73 15.63 2.04 -20.75
C ILE A 73 16.99 2.07 -20.04
N ARG A 74 17.05 2.49 -18.77
CA ARG A 74 18.28 2.47 -17.96
C ARG A 74 18.80 1.05 -17.67
N GLN A 75 18.01 0.00 -17.92
CA GLN A 75 18.38 -1.40 -17.65
C GLN A 75 18.07 -2.27 -18.89
N PRO A 76 18.81 -2.10 -20.01
CA PRO A 76 18.47 -2.67 -21.32
C PRO A 76 18.40 -4.22 -21.33
N LEU A 77 19.28 -4.89 -20.59
CA LEU A 77 19.27 -6.36 -20.48
C LEU A 77 17.99 -6.87 -19.80
N ARG A 78 17.51 -6.17 -18.77
CA ARG A 78 16.26 -6.51 -18.09
C ARG A 78 15.04 -6.16 -18.95
N PHE A 79 15.13 -5.11 -19.74
CA PHE A 79 14.09 -4.72 -20.68
C PHE A 79 13.94 -5.77 -21.79
N GLY A 80 15.06 -6.22 -22.40
CA GLY A 80 15.08 -7.30 -23.38
C GLY A 80 14.44 -8.60 -22.85
N LYS A 81 14.77 -9.00 -21.61
CA LYS A 81 14.15 -10.17 -20.96
C LYS A 81 12.64 -10.00 -20.74
N ARG A 82 12.16 -8.79 -20.48
CA ARG A 82 10.73 -8.50 -20.34
C ARG A 82 9.99 -8.58 -21.68
N ILE A 83 10.60 -8.09 -22.76
CA ILE A 83 10.06 -8.23 -24.11
C ILE A 83 9.87 -9.70 -24.46
N LEU A 84 10.91 -10.53 -24.24
CA LEU A 84 10.87 -11.97 -24.50
C LEU A 84 9.79 -12.71 -23.69
N ASN A 85 9.48 -12.22 -22.49
CA ASN A 85 8.45 -12.79 -21.61
C ASN A 85 7.05 -12.17 -21.84
N GLY A 86 6.81 -11.42 -22.91
CA GLY A 86 5.53 -10.78 -23.20
C GLY A 86 5.12 -9.62 -22.26
N ARG A 87 6.06 -9.16 -21.41
CA ARG A 87 5.82 -8.13 -20.38
C ARG A 87 6.32 -6.74 -20.77
N ALA A 88 6.51 -6.51 -22.06
CA ALA A 88 7.05 -5.25 -22.58
C ALA A 88 6.19 -4.03 -22.23
N PHE A 89 4.88 -4.20 -22.19
CA PHE A 89 3.90 -3.11 -22.02
C PHE A 89 3.41 -2.89 -20.59
N GLU A 90 3.91 -3.63 -19.60
CA GLU A 90 3.53 -3.46 -18.20
C GLU A 90 3.74 -2.02 -17.68
N PHE A 91 4.67 -1.25 -18.29
CA PHE A 91 4.88 0.14 -17.93
C PHE A 91 3.67 1.04 -18.25
N THR A 92 2.78 0.61 -19.16
CA THR A 92 1.56 1.36 -19.49
C THR A 92 0.43 1.09 -18.51
N HIS A 93 0.47 -0.02 -17.75
CA HIS A 93 -0.60 -0.45 -16.85
C HIS A 93 -0.91 0.59 -15.79
N ARG A 94 0.14 1.13 -15.13
CA ARG A 94 -0.04 2.20 -14.15
C ARG A 94 -0.77 3.41 -14.73
N LYS A 95 -0.35 3.89 -15.91
CA LYS A 95 -0.98 5.02 -16.58
C LYS A 95 -2.43 4.72 -16.97
N LYS A 96 -2.70 3.49 -17.47
CA LYS A 96 -4.05 3.03 -17.81
C LYS A 96 -4.96 3.12 -16.58
N ILE A 97 -4.55 2.53 -15.45
CA ILE A 97 -5.34 2.52 -14.21
C ILE A 97 -5.55 3.93 -13.67
N LEU A 98 -4.50 4.75 -13.60
CA LEU A 98 -4.65 6.12 -13.13
C LEU A 98 -5.64 6.92 -13.99
N ASN A 99 -5.52 6.86 -15.31
CA ASN A 99 -6.42 7.58 -16.21
C ASN A 99 -7.85 7.00 -16.25
N GLN A 100 -8.03 5.74 -15.87
CA GLN A 100 -9.35 5.11 -15.77
C GLN A 100 -10.13 5.64 -14.57
N TYR A 101 -9.49 5.77 -13.40
CA TYR A 101 -10.17 6.09 -12.15
C TYR A 101 -10.09 7.55 -11.73
N PHE A 102 -9.10 8.31 -12.20
CA PHE A 102 -8.86 9.68 -11.73
C PHE A 102 -8.95 10.69 -12.88
N ASP A 103 -9.50 11.86 -12.60
CA ASP A 103 -9.56 12.96 -13.55
C ASP A 103 -8.17 13.52 -13.85
N ALA A 104 -8.00 14.08 -15.06
CA ALA A 104 -6.75 14.70 -15.46
C ALA A 104 -6.37 15.88 -14.54
N GLU A 105 -7.33 16.72 -14.17
CA GLU A 105 -7.12 17.85 -13.26
C GLU A 105 -6.62 17.39 -11.89
N LEU A 106 -7.19 16.30 -11.33
CA LEU A 106 -6.72 15.72 -10.08
C LEU A 106 -5.30 15.19 -10.22
N LEU A 107 -5.00 14.48 -11.33
CA LEU A 107 -3.68 13.93 -11.57
C LEU A 107 -2.60 15.00 -11.77
N GLU A 108 -2.94 16.15 -12.35
CA GLU A 108 -2.04 17.29 -12.53
C GLU A 108 -1.71 17.99 -11.21
N GLN A 109 -2.65 18.08 -10.29
CA GLN A 109 -2.45 18.67 -8.97
C GLN A 109 -1.81 17.69 -7.96
N ALA A 110 -1.85 16.40 -8.25
CA ALA A 110 -1.36 15.37 -7.35
C ALA A 110 0.16 15.37 -7.19
N LYS A 111 0.61 15.15 -5.95
CA LYS A 111 2.01 14.97 -5.60
C LYS A 111 2.37 13.48 -5.68
N PHE A 112 3.24 13.13 -6.63
CA PHE A 112 3.73 11.76 -6.80
C PHE A 112 5.00 11.57 -5.98
N GLU A 113 4.93 10.76 -4.94
CA GLU A 113 6.03 10.53 -3.99
C GLU A 113 6.32 9.04 -3.80
N THR A 114 7.46 8.74 -3.19
CA THR A 114 7.81 7.40 -2.71
C THR A 114 8.10 7.42 -1.22
N GLN A 115 7.71 6.37 -0.51
CA GLN A 115 8.13 6.17 0.88
C GLN A 115 9.54 5.58 1.01
N ILE A 116 10.16 5.20 -0.12
CA ILE A 116 11.52 4.67 -0.13
C ILE A 116 12.49 5.83 -0.09
N ILE A 117 13.20 5.96 1.01
CA ILE A 117 14.28 6.94 1.18
C ILE A 117 15.65 6.26 0.98
N PRO A 118 16.67 6.99 0.46
CA PRO A 118 18.03 6.48 0.43
C PRO A 118 18.54 6.22 1.85
N TYR A 119 19.62 5.46 1.97
CA TYR A 119 20.25 5.22 3.26
C TYR A 119 20.65 6.54 3.93
N ILE A 120 20.16 6.75 5.13
CA ILE A 120 20.42 7.91 5.99
C ILE A 120 20.62 7.42 7.43
N ASP A 121 21.11 8.29 8.30
CA ASP A 121 21.18 7.94 9.72
C ASP A 121 19.77 7.78 10.34
N ALA A 122 19.72 7.06 11.48
CA ALA A 122 18.45 6.72 12.11
C ALA A 122 17.67 7.96 12.58
N LYS A 123 18.34 8.98 13.07
CA LYS A 123 17.70 10.20 13.59
C LYS A 123 17.02 10.98 12.46
N GLU A 124 17.71 11.14 11.34
CA GLU A 124 17.13 11.76 10.15
C GLU A 124 15.98 10.94 9.58
N GLY A 125 16.12 9.60 9.55
CA GLY A 125 15.08 8.67 9.12
C GLY A 125 13.81 8.81 9.95
N PHE A 126 13.91 8.88 11.27
CA PHE A 126 12.75 9.11 12.13
C PHE A 126 12.11 10.47 11.91
N LYS A 127 12.90 11.54 11.72
CA LYS A 127 12.38 12.87 11.41
C LYS A 127 11.59 12.87 10.10
N LEU A 128 12.15 12.27 9.03
CA LEU A 128 11.46 12.18 7.75
C LEU A 128 10.18 11.34 7.83
N ALA A 129 10.17 10.27 8.62
CA ALA A 129 8.97 9.47 8.85
C ALA A 129 7.90 10.26 9.61
N ASP A 130 8.28 11.03 10.62
CA ASP A 130 7.38 11.90 11.38
C ASP A 130 6.78 12.98 10.48
N ASP A 131 7.60 13.72 9.73
CA ASP A 131 7.16 14.74 8.79
C ASP A 131 6.21 14.15 7.71
N PHE A 132 6.52 12.93 7.24
CA PHE A 132 5.68 12.22 6.27
C PHE A 132 4.31 11.89 6.86
N LEU A 133 4.25 11.32 8.06
CA LEU A 133 3.00 10.98 8.74
C LEU A 133 2.15 12.22 9.04
N GLN A 134 2.77 13.33 9.45
CA GLN A 134 2.06 14.60 9.67
C GLN A 134 1.43 15.14 8.37
N ARG A 135 2.14 15.07 7.24
CA ARG A 135 1.60 15.45 5.93
C ARG A 135 0.45 14.55 5.52
N LEU A 136 0.60 13.23 5.67
CA LEU A 136 -0.45 12.27 5.35
C LEU A 136 -1.70 12.46 6.23
N ALA A 137 -1.54 12.73 7.52
CA ALA A 137 -2.65 12.99 8.43
C ALA A 137 -3.55 14.12 7.92
N ASN A 138 -2.96 15.16 7.31
CA ASN A 138 -3.66 16.34 6.86
C ASN A 138 -3.97 16.35 5.36
N ALA A 139 -3.56 15.34 4.61
CA ALA A 139 -3.83 15.25 3.18
C ALA A 139 -5.32 15.15 2.88
N ARG A 140 -5.77 15.74 1.77
CA ARG A 140 -7.13 15.58 1.27
C ARG A 140 -7.42 14.15 0.85
N LEU A 141 -6.49 13.53 0.13
CA LEU A 141 -6.59 12.17 -0.37
C LEU A 141 -5.20 11.54 -0.49
N VAL A 142 -5.10 10.27 -0.15
CA VAL A 142 -3.92 9.46 -0.41
C VAL A 142 -4.30 8.27 -1.29
N VAL A 143 -3.54 8.05 -2.36
CA VAL A 143 -3.66 6.88 -3.24
C VAL A 143 -2.36 6.11 -3.17
N THR A 144 -2.39 4.83 -2.82
CA THR A 144 -1.16 4.08 -2.59
C THR A 144 -1.32 2.58 -2.84
N SER A 145 -0.21 1.91 -3.17
CA SER A 145 -0.08 0.45 -3.13
C SER A 145 0.75 -0.03 -1.94
N ARG A 146 1.09 0.86 -1.01
CA ARG A 146 1.86 0.53 0.20
C ARG A 146 0.94 0.39 1.39
N ILE A 147 0.89 -0.83 1.95
CA ILE A 147 0.05 -1.10 3.12
C ILE A 147 0.42 -0.22 4.32
N HIS A 148 1.72 0.02 4.55
CA HIS A 148 2.21 0.86 5.65
C HIS A 148 2.16 2.37 5.35
N THR A 149 1.59 2.78 4.22
CA THR A 149 1.10 4.14 3.96
C THR A 149 -0.42 4.18 4.18
N ALA A 150 -1.14 3.16 3.69
CA ALA A 150 -2.59 3.10 3.76
C ALA A 150 -3.12 2.93 5.19
N LEU A 151 -2.54 2.01 5.98
CA LEU A 151 -2.97 1.77 7.37
C LEU A 151 -2.81 2.99 8.28
N PRO A 152 -1.69 3.73 8.27
CA PRO A 152 -1.61 5.01 8.97
C PRO A 152 -2.69 6.01 8.55
N CYS A 153 -2.92 6.18 7.24
CA CYS A 153 -3.98 7.07 6.74
C CYS A 153 -5.35 6.68 7.30
N LEU A 154 -5.68 5.38 7.28
CA LEU A 154 -6.92 4.87 7.86
C LEU A 154 -7.01 5.21 9.36
N ALA A 155 -5.95 4.96 10.13
CA ALA A 155 -5.89 5.25 11.56
C ALA A 155 -6.08 6.74 11.89
N MET A 156 -5.53 7.60 11.04
CA MET A 156 -5.61 9.07 11.18
C MET A 156 -6.92 9.67 10.65
N GLY A 157 -7.78 8.87 10.01
CA GLY A 157 -9.01 9.34 9.36
C GLY A 157 -8.76 10.07 8.04
N THR A 158 -7.61 9.86 7.41
CA THR A 158 -7.30 10.42 6.09
C THR A 158 -7.94 9.56 5.00
N PRO A 159 -8.72 10.15 4.06
CA PRO A 159 -9.26 9.42 2.94
C PRO A 159 -8.15 8.72 2.16
N VAL A 160 -8.29 7.40 1.97
CA VAL A 160 -7.28 6.59 1.30
C VAL A 160 -7.91 5.60 0.32
N ILE A 161 -7.30 5.49 -0.86
CA ILE A 161 -7.60 4.44 -1.84
C ILE A 161 -6.38 3.53 -1.95
N PHE A 162 -6.58 2.25 -1.71
CA PHE A 162 -5.54 1.25 -1.88
C PHE A 162 -5.61 0.65 -3.28
N VAL A 163 -4.56 0.80 -4.07
CA VAL A 163 -4.44 0.17 -5.39
C VAL A 163 -3.72 -1.17 -5.23
N ASN A 164 -4.49 -2.24 -5.24
CA ASN A 164 -4.00 -3.61 -5.08
C ASN A 164 -3.62 -4.18 -6.45
N GLY A 165 -2.39 -3.95 -6.88
CA GLY A 165 -1.91 -4.44 -8.16
C GLY A 165 -0.42 -4.20 -8.37
N GLY A 166 0.12 -4.88 -9.38
CA GLY A 166 1.55 -4.81 -9.71
C GLY A 166 2.45 -5.60 -8.76
N PHE A 167 1.90 -6.46 -7.90
CA PHE A 167 2.69 -7.33 -7.00
C PHE A 167 3.17 -8.57 -7.74
N LYS A 168 4.48 -8.88 -7.63
CA LYS A 168 5.10 -10.01 -8.33
C LYS A 168 4.96 -11.34 -7.62
N ASN A 169 4.72 -11.36 -6.32
CA ASN A 169 4.73 -12.56 -5.51
C ASN A 169 3.35 -12.83 -4.88
N LYS A 170 2.85 -14.05 -5.09
CA LYS A 170 1.64 -14.53 -4.39
C LYS A 170 1.79 -14.50 -2.85
N VAL A 171 3.02 -14.59 -2.35
CA VAL A 171 3.33 -14.49 -0.91
C VAL A 171 3.03 -13.10 -0.35
N ASP A 172 3.06 -12.05 -1.18
CA ASP A 172 2.72 -10.72 -0.72
C ASP A 172 1.23 -10.59 -0.41
N ASN A 173 0.37 -11.30 -1.12
CA ASN A 173 -1.08 -11.26 -0.89
C ASN A 173 -1.52 -11.84 0.46
N CYS A 174 -0.86 -12.90 0.95
CA CYS A 174 -1.21 -13.48 2.25
C CYS A 174 -0.94 -12.54 3.43
N ARG A 175 -0.03 -11.55 3.25
CA ARG A 175 0.31 -10.54 4.26
C ARG A 175 -0.77 -9.46 4.41
N PHE A 176 -1.73 -9.41 3.50
CA PHE A 176 -2.84 -8.47 3.51
C PHE A 176 -4.14 -9.10 3.99
N ASP A 177 -4.12 -10.41 4.25
CA ASP A 177 -5.28 -11.17 4.71
C ASP A 177 -5.84 -10.59 6.02
N GLY A 178 -7.11 -10.19 6.01
CA GLY A 178 -7.77 -9.47 7.09
C GLY A 178 -7.54 -7.96 7.12
N LEU A 179 -6.70 -7.40 6.22
CA LEU A 179 -6.45 -5.95 6.15
C LEU A 179 -7.15 -5.29 4.96
N PHE A 180 -7.41 -6.04 3.89
CA PHE A 180 -8.00 -5.49 2.67
C PHE A 180 -9.43 -4.96 2.84
N ASP A 181 -10.17 -5.49 3.80
CA ASP A 181 -11.56 -5.08 4.04
C ASP A 181 -11.69 -3.70 4.69
N PHE A 182 -10.57 -3.13 5.16
CA PHE A 182 -10.56 -1.79 5.75
C PHE A 182 -10.48 -0.66 4.72
N PHE A 183 -10.16 -0.96 3.45
CA PHE A 183 -9.86 0.06 2.45
C PHE A 183 -10.91 0.13 1.34
N ASN A 184 -11.13 1.35 0.84
CA ASN A 184 -11.60 1.56 -0.52
C ASN A 184 -10.49 1.10 -1.46
N ARG A 185 -10.76 0.07 -2.28
CA ARG A 185 -9.72 -0.66 -3.01
C ARG A 185 -10.03 -0.75 -4.50
N ILE A 186 -8.99 -0.56 -5.30
CA ILE A 186 -8.95 -0.86 -6.72
C ILE A 186 -8.08 -2.10 -6.88
N ASP A 187 -8.68 -3.25 -7.21
CA ASP A 187 -7.96 -4.49 -7.50
C ASP A 187 -7.57 -4.50 -8.99
N VAL A 188 -6.31 -4.74 -9.29
CA VAL A 188 -5.74 -4.74 -10.64
C VAL A 188 -5.04 -6.06 -10.91
N ASP A 189 -5.45 -6.76 -11.96
CA ASP A 189 -4.84 -8.01 -12.38
C ASP A 189 -3.58 -7.83 -13.26
N ASP A 190 -2.98 -8.95 -13.68
CA ASP A 190 -1.78 -8.96 -14.52
C ASP A 190 -1.99 -8.39 -15.92
N LYS A 191 -3.25 -8.26 -16.39
CA LYS A 191 -3.63 -7.67 -17.69
C LYS A 191 -4.02 -6.20 -17.58
N ALA A 192 -3.94 -5.62 -16.36
CA ALA A 192 -4.47 -4.31 -16.03
C ALA A 192 -5.99 -4.19 -16.28
N GLU A 193 -6.72 -5.27 -16.03
CA GLU A 193 -8.14 -5.24 -15.79
C GLU A 193 -8.37 -4.97 -14.31
N SER A 194 -9.42 -4.21 -13.98
CA SER A 194 -9.57 -3.72 -12.61
C SER A 194 -11.02 -3.76 -12.15
N THR A 195 -11.18 -3.99 -10.85
CA THR A 195 -12.46 -3.95 -10.13
C THR A 195 -12.33 -3.12 -8.87
N THR A 196 -13.44 -2.65 -8.31
CA THR A 196 -13.48 -1.92 -7.05
C THR A 196 -14.33 -2.66 -6.02
N ASN A 197 -14.01 -2.51 -4.74
CA ASN A 197 -14.83 -3.00 -3.63
C ASN A 197 -15.76 -1.93 -3.06
N PHE A 198 -15.82 -0.75 -3.69
CA PHE A 198 -16.71 0.35 -3.33
C PHE A 198 -17.62 0.70 -4.53
N GLU A 199 -18.71 1.40 -4.25
CA GLU A 199 -19.60 1.88 -5.31
C GLU A 199 -18.85 2.87 -6.20
N TYR A 200 -18.62 2.44 -7.44
CA TYR A 200 -17.98 3.25 -8.46
C TYR A 200 -19.00 3.47 -9.59
N SER A 201 -19.48 4.71 -9.71
CA SER A 201 -20.51 5.10 -10.69
C SER A 201 -20.03 5.08 -12.14
N GLY A 202 -18.75 4.82 -12.37
CA GLY A 202 -18.10 4.99 -13.68
C GLY A 202 -17.59 6.41 -13.93
N GLU A 203 -17.94 7.38 -13.06
CA GLU A 203 -17.38 8.72 -13.09
C GLU A 203 -16.01 8.73 -12.43
N LYS A 204 -15.07 9.44 -13.06
CA LYS A 204 -13.72 9.54 -12.51
C LYS A 204 -13.70 10.30 -11.19
N ILE A 205 -12.83 9.83 -10.30
CA ILE A 205 -12.57 10.50 -9.04
C ILE A 205 -11.85 11.82 -9.32
N GLY A 206 -12.53 12.91 -9.04
CA GLY A 206 -12.04 14.27 -9.27
C GLY A 206 -11.84 15.04 -7.98
N LEU A 207 -11.43 16.30 -8.12
CA LEU A 207 -11.17 17.19 -6.98
C LEU A 207 -12.39 17.42 -6.08
N ARG A 208 -13.60 17.22 -6.59
CA ARG A 208 -14.86 17.39 -5.83
C ARG A 208 -15.42 16.09 -5.27
N THR A 209 -14.81 14.96 -5.59
CA THR A 209 -15.29 13.67 -5.11
C THR A 209 -15.00 13.54 -3.61
N VAL A 210 -16.03 13.24 -2.84
CA VAL A 210 -15.90 12.93 -1.41
C VAL A 210 -15.75 11.41 -1.27
N ILE A 211 -14.59 10.99 -0.81
CA ILE A 211 -14.31 9.60 -0.50
C ILE A 211 -14.52 9.41 1.00
N LYS A 212 -15.51 8.59 1.34
CA LYS A 212 -15.85 8.23 2.72
C LYS A 212 -15.08 7.00 3.17
#